data_43fac5d07d51acee54baabe9c5244b81
#
_entry.id   43fac5d07d51acee54baabe9c5244b81
#
_cell.length_a   1.000
_cell.length_b   1.000
_cell.length_c   1.000
_cell.angle_alpha   90.00
_cell.angle_beta   90.00
_cell.angle_gamma   90.00
#
_symmetry.space_group_name_H-M   'P 1'
#
loop_
_entity.id
_entity.type
_entity.pdbx_description
1 polymer ?
#
loop_
_entity_poly.entity_id
_entity_poly.type
_entity_poly.pdbx_seq_one_letter_code
_entity_poly.pdbx_strand_id
1 'polypeptide(L)'
;MALAPARHPQRDFFILDLQDIAPKDDTASAEHPFFSLATKPDMRELYYGHDGNALHIRPSGIGLPTIHDKDVLIFCVSQIMALKNAGKPYGKKVRFSGRDLLMATNRPTNNLGYDRLEEAFARLIGTTFTTNITHGPDHHETQIFSMVDSGGFATDPQSRRLKYCEITLSDWMMEQIEATAVMTISPDYFRIRRPLQRRLYEIGRKHCGKQPKWQITLDNLQRKTGSNAPLKKFRLNVRQIIEEDDTPDYHIALSDRDMVTFSPRKKAAPILSPSITIPAWAEDQSREIATAKGWDFYALESEFKSWAGGKAAPKCYGAAFVGFVKKKPNLR
;
A
#
# COMPACT_ATOMS: atom_id res chain seq x y z
N MET A 1 6.73 17.02 9.27
CA MET A 1 5.63 17.37 8.30
C MET A 1 4.53 16.36 8.55
N ALA A 2 3.39 16.81 9.09
CA ALA A 2 2.28 15.93 9.46
C ALA A 2 1.82 15.05 8.28
N LEU A 3 1.20 13.91 8.58
CA LEU A 3 0.59 13.05 7.56
C LEU A 3 -0.30 13.87 6.63
N ALA A 4 -0.30 13.53 5.35
CA ALA A 4 -1.21 14.17 4.40
C ALA A 4 -2.67 13.96 4.86
N PRO A 5 -3.56 14.95 4.67
CA PRO A 5 -4.98 14.75 4.95
C PRO A 5 -5.52 13.53 4.19
N ALA A 6 -6.41 12.76 4.82
CA ALA A 6 -7.13 11.70 4.13
C ALA A 6 -8.07 12.34 3.10
N ARG A 7 -7.87 12.03 1.83
CA ARG A 7 -8.65 12.58 0.70
C ARG A 7 -9.88 11.74 0.39
N HIS A 8 -9.82 10.46 0.74
CA HIS A 8 -10.82 9.46 0.34
C HIS A 8 -11.04 8.44 1.47
N PRO A 9 -12.21 7.77 1.52
CA PRO A 9 -12.44 6.66 2.44
C PRO A 9 -11.38 5.59 2.28
N GLN A 10 -10.88 5.07 3.39
CA GLN A 10 -9.78 4.11 3.42
C GLN A 10 -10.31 2.68 3.42
N ARG A 11 -9.54 1.78 2.80
CA ARG A 11 -9.78 0.32 2.76
C ARG A 11 -8.58 -0.40 3.34
N ASP A 12 -8.75 -1.68 3.66
CA ASP A 12 -7.62 -2.54 4.05
C ASP A 12 -6.72 -2.80 2.84
N PHE A 13 -5.42 -2.67 3.04
CA PHE A 13 -4.41 -2.90 2.03
C PHE A 13 -3.41 -3.96 2.48
N PHE A 14 -2.86 -4.65 1.50
CA PHE A 14 -1.87 -5.69 1.68
C PHE A 14 -0.60 -5.32 0.91
N ILE A 15 0.54 -5.49 1.55
CA ILE A 15 1.86 -5.30 0.97
C ILE A 15 2.58 -6.64 0.89
N LEU A 16 3.20 -6.91 -0.23
CA LEU A 16 4.17 -8.00 -0.35
C LEU A 16 5.47 -7.60 0.34
N ASP A 17 5.95 -8.48 1.19
CA ASP A 17 7.31 -8.40 1.67
C ASP A 17 8.28 -8.98 0.64
N LEU A 18 8.70 -8.15 -0.27
CA LEU A 18 9.65 -8.53 -1.32
C LEU A 18 11.07 -8.81 -0.79
N GLN A 19 11.26 -8.74 0.54
CA GLN A 19 12.58 -8.80 1.16
C GLN A 19 12.87 -10.14 1.82
N ASP A 20 11.89 -11.05 1.90
CA ASP A 20 12.04 -12.39 2.48
C ASP A 20 12.75 -13.39 1.53
N ILE A 21 13.43 -12.90 0.52
CA ILE A 21 14.21 -13.72 -0.41
C ILE A 21 15.50 -14.27 0.26
N ALA A 22 15.88 -13.78 1.44
CA ALA A 22 17.04 -14.27 2.18
C ALA A 22 16.64 -15.27 3.28
N PRO A 23 17.48 -16.31 3.57
CA PRO A 23 17.23 -17.27 4.64
C PRO A 23 17.02 -16.58 6.00
N LYS A 24 16.16 -17.16 6.84
CA LYS A 24 15.71 -16.59 8.11
C LYS A 24 16.78 -16.50 9.22
N ASP A 25 17.99 -16.98 9.00
CA ASP A 25 18.95 -17.24 10.07
C ASP A 25 19.99 -16.15 10.34
N ASP A 26 19.97 -15.01 9.63
CA ASP A 26 20.92 -13.96 9.92
C ASP A 26 20.27 -12.57 10.05
N THR A 27 20.32 -12.03 11.29
CA THR A 27 19.91 -10.64 11.59
C THR A 27 20.79 -9.59 10.90
N ALA A 28 21.89 -10.01 10.27
CA ALA A 28 22.80 -9.18 9.49
C ALA A 28 22.55 -9.27 7.99
N SER A 29 21.72 -10.22 7.49
CA SER A 29 21.46 -10.34 6.06
C SER A 29 20.77 -9.08 5.53
N ALA A 30 21.41 -8.46 4.57
CA ALA A 30 21.00 -7.21 3.97
C ALA A 30 19.65 -7.40 3.25
N GLU A 31 18.59 -6.86 3.82
CA GLU A 31 17.37 -6.64 3.07
C GLU A 31 17.68 -5.70 1.92
N HIS A 32 17.45 -6.15 0.69
CA HIS A 32 17.78 -5.38 -0.49
C HIS A 32 16.63 -4.43 -0.83
N PRO A 33 16.84 -3.11 -0.80
CA PRO A 33 15.80 -2.17 -1.15
C PRO A 33 15.52 -2.19 -2.65
N PHE A 34 14.37 -2.70 -3.04
CA PHE A 34 13.92 -2.75 -4.43
C PHE A 34 13.47 -1.39 -4.98
N PHE A 35 13.17 -0.44 -4.11
CA PHE A 35 12.60 0.86 -4.47
C PHE A 35 13.49 2.00 -4.03
N SER A 36 13.70 2.95 -4.92
CA SER A 36 14.47 4.15 -4.63
C SER A 36 13.72 5.08 -3.65
N LEU A 37 14.45 5.66 -2.71
CA LEU A 37 13.98 6.74 -1.83
C LEU A 37 14.15 8.12 -2.45
N ALA A 38 14.66 8.21 -3.69
CA ALA A 38 14.85 9.46 -4.39
C ALA A 38 13.51 10.12 -4.76
N THR A 39 13.47 11.44 -4.73
CA THR A 39 12.33 12.24 -5.21
C THR A 39 12.53 12.77 -6.63
N LYS A 40 13.70 12.52 -7.21
CA LYS A 40 14.08 12.79 -8.59
C LYS A 40 14.40 11.48 -9.30
N PRO A 41 14.40 11.42 -10.64
CA PRO A 41 14.80 10.22 -11.37
C PRO A 41 16.17 9.70 -10.90
N ASP A 42 16.23 8.44 -10.51
CA ASP A 42 17.42 7.76 -10.03
C ASP A 42 17.89 6.77 -11.11
N MET A 43 18.92 7.14 -11.84
CA MET A 43 19.44 6.39 -13.00
C MET A 43 20.57 5.42 -12.61
N ARG A 44 20.84 5.25 -11.32
CA ARG A 44 21.92 4.37 -10.87
C ARG A 44 21.53 2.91 -11.00
N GLU A 45 22.48 2.10 -11.46
CA GLU A 45 22.40 0.66 -11.24
C GLU A 45 22.73 0.36 -9.78
N LEU A 46 21.97 -0.53 -9.17
CA LEU A 46 22.14 -0.90 -7.76
C LEU A 46 22.62 -2.34 -7.68
N TYR A 47 23.69 -2.58 -6.93
CA TYR A 47 24.26 -3.89 -6.68
C TYR A 47 24.21 -4.16 -5.18
N TYR A 48 23.59 -5.26 -4.83
CA TYR A 48 23.57 -5.76 -3.46
C TYR A 48 24.10 -7.19 -3.48
N GLY A 49 25.02 -7.50 -2.59
CA GLY A 49 25.57 -8.84 -2.49
C GLY A 49 25.99 -9.14 -1.05
N HIS A 50 25.67 -10.35 -0.58
CA HIS A 50 26.10 -10.89 0.68
C HIS A 50 26.07 -12.43 0.63
N ASP A 51 27.13 -13.07 1.11
CA ASP A 51 27.25 -14.54 1.26
C ASP A 51 26.83 -15.35 0.01
N GLY A 52 27.27 -14.90 -1.17
CA GLY A 52 26.97 -15.56 -2.44
C GLY A 52 25.63 -15.21 -3.07
N ASN A 53 24.77 -14.49 -2.34
CA ASN A 53 23.51 -13.95 -2.86
C ASN A 53 23.75 -12.57 -3.47
N ALA A 54 23.17 -12.33 -4.64
CA ALA A 54 23.31 -11.06 -5.33
C ALA A 54 21.97 -10.60 -5.92
N LEU A 55 21.76 -9.29 -5.83
CA LEU A 55 20.67 -8.61 -6.52
C LEU A 55 21.26 -7.44 -7.31
N HIS A 56 21.03 -7.43 -8.61
CA HIS A 56 21.36 -6.33 -9.49
C HIS A 56 20.07 -5.71 -10.02
N ILE A 57 19.93 -4.40 -9.88
CA ILE A 57 18.76 -3.63 -10.34
C ILE A 57 19.23 -2.63 -11.39
N ARG A 58 18.72 -2.76 -12.61
CA ARG A 58 18.95 -1.82 -13.71
C ARG A 58 17.74 -0.94 -13.89
N PRO A 59 17.90 0.40 -13.87
CA PRO A 59 16.80 1.34 -14.01
C PRO A 59 16.14 1.25 -15.40
N SER A 60 14.88 1.67 -15.45
CA SER A 60 14.21 2.00 -16.71
C SER A 60 14.82 3.23 -17.37
N GLY A 61 14.43 3.55 -18.61
CA GLY A 61 14.85 4.78 -19.29
C GLY A 61 14.51 6.10 -18.59
N ILE A 62 13.63 6.05 -17.57
CA ILE A 62 13.21 7.20 -16.75
C ILE A 62 13.57 7.05 -15.27
N GLY A 63 14.38 6.06 -14.93
CA GLY A 63 14.92 5.82 -13.60
C GLY A 63 14.35 4.60 -12.87
N LEU A 64 14.86 4.37 -11.66
CA LEU A 64 14.40 3.32 -10.76
C LEU A 64 12.96 3.57 -10.27
N PRO A 65 12.18 2.52 -10.01
CA PRO A 65 10.89 2.67 -9.36
C PRO A 65 11.10 3.23 -7.94
N THR A 66 10.28 4.21 -7.59
CA THR A 66 10.32 4.85 -6.29
C THR A 66 9.42 4.12 -5.29
N ILE A 67 9.63 4.36 -4.00
CA ILE A 67 8.75 3.80 -2.96
C ILE A 67 7.29 4.27 -3.13
N HIS A 68 7.05 5.37 -3.84
CA HIS A 68 5.70 5.80 -4.18
C HIS A 68 5.11 4.98 -5.35
N ASP A 69 5.92 4.51 -6.29
CA ASP A 69 5.45 3.65 -7.38
C ASP A 69 4.99 2.29 -6.87
N LYS A 70 5.55 1.84 -5.73
CA LYS A 70 5.10 0.64 -5.01
C LYS A 70 3.60 0.65 -4.68
N ASP A 71 2.97 1.83 -4.58
CA ASP A 71 1.53 1.96 -4.33
C ASP A 71 0.70 1.24 -5.40
N VAL A 72 1.18 1.19 -6.65
CA VAL A 72 0.54 0.46 -7.74
C VAL A 72 0.53 -1.04 -7.46
N LEU A 73 1.68 -1.57 -7.03
CA LEU A 73 1.80 -2.99 -6.67
C LEU A 73 0.96 -3.33 -5.43
N ILE A 74 0.99 -2.47 -4.41
CA ILE A 74 0.17 -2.64 -3.20
C ILE A 74 -1.31 -2.72 -3.57
N PHE A 75 -1.77 -1.86 -4.48
CA PHE A 75 -3.15 -1.88 -4.95
C PHE A 75 -3.48 -3.19 -5.67
N CYS A 76 -2.65 -3.63 -6.63
CA CYS A 76 -2.85 -4.87 -7.38
C CYS A 76 -2.83 -6.11 -6.48
N VAL A 77 -1.83 -6.20 -5.58
CA VAL A 77 -1.73 -7.29 -4.60
C VAL A 77 -2.98 -7.34 -3.72
N SER A 78 -3.47 -6.18 -3.27
CA SER A 78 -4.68 -6.10 -2.43
C SER A 78 -5.93 -6.60 -3.18
N GLN A 79 -6.05 -6.33 -4.49
CA GLN A 79 -7.14 -6.87 -5.29
C GLN A 79 -7.04 -8.40 -5.41
N ILE A 80 -5.86 -8.92 -5.70
CA ILE A 80 -5.61 -10.37 -5.79
C ILE A 80 -5.92 -11.05 -4.45
N MET A 81 -5.42 -10.49 -3.34
CA MET A 81 -5.66 -11.04 -2.00
C MET A 81 -7.14 -11.00 -1.61
N ALA A 82 -7.87 -9.97 -1.99
CA ALA A 82 -9.30 -9.90 -1.75
C ALA A 82 -10.05 -11.03 -2.50
N LEU A 83 -9.68 -11.31 -3.75
CA LEU A 83 -10.24 -12.43 -4.51
C LEU A 83 -9.84 -13.79 -3.90
N LYS A 84 -8.56 -13.97 -3.58
CA LYS A 84 -8.03 -15.19 -2.93
C LYS A 84 -8.77 -15.49 -1.63
N ASN A 85 -8.90 -14.48 -0.75
CA ASN A 85 -9.60 -14.63 0.54
C ASN A 85 -11.11 -14.90 0.39
N ALA A 86 -11.72 -14.46 -0.72
CA ALA A 86 -13.10 -14.74 -1.05
C ALA A 86 -13.31 -16.08 -1.78
N GLY A 87 -12.25 -16.88 -1.99
CA GLY A 87 -12.31 -18.12 -2.75
C GLY A 87 -12.67 -17.93 -4.22
N LYS A 88 -12.45 -16.73 -4.78
CA LYS A 88 -12.75 -16.40 -6.18
C LYS A 88 -11.51 -16.63 -7.05
N PRO A 89 -11.72 -16.95 -8.35
CA PRO A 89 -10.61 -17.03 -9.30
C PRO A 89 -9.82 -15.70 -9.36
N TYR A 90 -8.51 -15.79 -9.36
CA TYR A 90 -7.59 -14.67 -9.52
C TYR A 90 -6.46 -15.04 -10.47
N GLY A 91 -5.70 -14.06 -10.93
CA GLY A 91 -4.55 -14.28 -11.81
C GLY A 91 -3.68 -13.03 -11.86
N LYS A 92 -2.57 -13.12 -12.62
CA LYS A 92 -1.56 -12.06 -12.71
C LYS A 92 -2.03 -10.79 -13.42
N LYS A 93 -3.14 -10.85 -14.16
CA LYS A 93 -3.71 -9.72 -14.88
C LYS A 93 -4.76 -9.04 -14.02
N VAL A 94 -4.52 -7.78 -13.66
CA VAL A 94 -5.41 -6.96 -12.83
C VAL A 94 -5.89 -5.77 -13.64
N ARG A 95 -7.22 -5.65 -13.77
CA ARG A 95 -7.88 -4.53 -14.44
C ARG A 95 -8.61 -3.68 -13.42
N PHE A 96 -8.44 -2.36 -13.49
CA PHE A 96 -9.02 -1.43 -12.52
C PHE A 96 -9.22 -0.03 -13.12
N SER A 97 -10.02 0.78 -12.44
CA SER A 97 -10.13 2.21 -12.74
C SER A 97 -8.89 2.95 -12.23
N GLY A 98 -8.23 3.74 -13.07
CA GLY A 98 -7.12 4.59 -12.64
C GLY A 98 -7.52 5.54 -11.51
N ARG A 99 -8.78 6.03 -11.54
CA ARG A 99 -9.32 6.85 -10.46
C ARG A 99 -9.39 6.09 -9.14
N ASP A 100 -9.81 4.83 -9.15
CA ASP A 100 -9.92 4.02 -7.93
C ASP A 100 -8.55 3.79 -7.29
N LEU A 101 -7.51 3.54 -8.10
CA LEU A 101 -6.15 3.44 -7.60
C LEU A 101 -5.69 4.76 -6.96
N LEU A 102 -5.87 5.89 -7.67
CA LEU A 102 -5.46 7.20 -7.16
C LEU A 102 -6.19 7.55 -5.85
N MET A 103 -7.49 7.27 -5.78
CA MET A 103 -8.29 7.45 -4.56
C MET A 103 -7.81 6.54 -3.43
N ALA A 104 -7.66 5.25 -3.71
CA ALA A 104 -7.24 4.25 -2.74
C ALA A 104 -5.85 4.54 -2.15
N THR A 105 -4.94 5.09 -2.95
CA THR A 105 -3.58 5.45 -2.54
C THR A 105 -3.42 6.93 -2.11
N ASN A 106 -4.54 7.59 -1.81
CA ASN A 106 -4.59 8.99 -1.36
C ASN A 106 -3.89 10.00 -2.29
N ARG A 107 -3.94 9.75 -3.61
CA ARG A 107 -3.33 10.61 -4.64
C ARG A 107 -4.35 11.56 -5.25
N PRO A 108 -3.89 12.69 -5.84
CA PRO A 108 -4.76 13.58 -6.61
C PRO A 108 -5.34 12.85 -7.84
N THR A 109 -6.61 13.11 -8.15
CA THR A 109 -7.31 12.55 -9.32
C THR A 109 -7.38 13.51 -10.49
N ASN A 110 -6.40 14.42 -10.59
CA ASN A 110 -6.22 15.37 -11.70
C ASN A 110 -5.18 14.83 -12.72
N ASN A 111 -4.95 15.56 -13.80
CA ASN A 111 -4.00 15.19 -14.85
C ASN A 111 -2.63 14.80 -14.29
N LEU A 112 -2.06 15.60 -13.38
CA LEU A 112 -0.78 15.31 -12.75
C LEU A 112 -0.77 13.94 -12.02
N GLY A 113 -1.91 13.53 -11.43
CA GLY A 113 -2.06 12.22 -10.80
C GLY A 113 -1.96 11.09 -11.81
N TYR A 114 -2.58 11.26 -12.99
CA TYR A 114 -2.51 10.28 -14.07
C TYR A 114 -1.15 10.25 -14.75
N ASP A 115 -0.51 11.41 -15.01
CA ASP A 115 0.84 11.48 -15.57
C ASP A 115 1.84 10.70 -14.68
N ARG A 116 1.77 10.92 -13.36
CA ARG A 116 2.61 10.19 -12.41
C ARG A 116 2.29 8.70 -12.34
N LEU A 117 1.03 8.30 -12.60
CA LEU A 117 0.67 6.89 -12.68
C LEU A 117 1.26 6.24 -13.93
N GLU A 118 1.26 6.92 -15.07
CA GLU A 118 1.90 6.48 -16.30
C GLU A 118 3.42 6.32 -16.13
N GLU A 119 4.08 7.30 -15.53
CA GLU A 119 5.50 7.21 -15.18
C GLU A 119 5.79 6.05 -14.24
N ALA A 120 4.92 5.78 -13.24
CA ALA A 120 5.08 4.65 -12.33
C ALA A 120 5.02 3.31 -13.10
N PHE A 121 4.08 3.17 -14.05
CA PHE A 121 4.01 2.00 -14.92
C PHE A 121 5.29 1.84 -15.74
N ALA A 122 5.77 2.91 -16.36
CA ALA A 122 6.99 2.89 -17.17
C ALA A 122 8.22 2.46 -16.35
N ARG A 123 8.35 2.94 -15.09
CA ARG A 123 9.43 2.52 -14.21
C ARG A 123 9.30 1.06 -13.76
N LEU A 124 8.10 0.62 -13.40
CA LEU A 124 7.87 -0.76 -12.92
C LEU A 124 8.06 -1.80 -14.03
N ILE A 125 7.66 -1.48 -15.26
CA ILE A 125 7.81 -2.35 -16.43
C ILE A 125 9.27 -2.34 -16.92
N GLY A 126 9.90 -1.16 -17.00
CA GLY A 126 11.20 -0.99 -17.63
C GLY A 126 12.40 -1.31 -16.73
N THR A 127 12.20 -1.51 -15.42
CA THR A 127 13.29 -1.85 -14.49
C THR A 127 13.51 -3.35 -14.49
N THR A 128 14.77 -3.76 -14.69
CA THR A 128 15.17 -5.16 -14.69
C THR A 128 15.85 -5.52 -13.37
N PHE A 129 15.43 -6.63 -12.79
CA PHE A 129 16.01 -7.24 -11.62
C PHE A 129 16.73 -8.53 -12.04
N THR A 130 17.96 -8.70 -11.60
CA THR A 130 18.73 -9.92 -11.79
C THR A 130 19.14 -10.43 -10.41
N THR A 131 18.75 -11.64 -10.05
CA THR A 131 19.09 -12.22 -8.75
C THR A 131 19.34 -13.71 -8.86
N ASN A 132 20.25 -14.23 -8.04
CA ASN A 132 20.43 -15.66 -7.82
C ASN A 132 19.79 -16.13 -6.50
N ILE A 133 19.02 -15.26 -5.85
CA ILE A 133 18.32 -15.56 -4.61
C ILE A 133 17.03 -16.28 -5.00
N THR A 134 16.94 -17.57 -4.68
CA THR A 134 15.80 -18.43 -4.99
C THR A 134 15.17 -19.00 -3.72
N HIS A 135 13.91 -19.39 -3.80
CA HIS A 135 13.22 -20.07 -2.70
C HIS A 135 13.58 -21.57 -2.72
N GLY A 136 14.36 -22.02 -1.73
CA GLY A 136 14.68 -23.43 -1.49
C GLY A 136 16.19 -23.73 -1.50
N PRO A 137 16.62 -24.81 -0.80
CA PRO A 137 18.04 -25.09 -0.57
C PRO A 137 18.81 -25.60 -1.81
N ASP A 138 18.12 -25.96 -2.91
CA ASP A 138 18.72 -26.72 -4.00
C ASP A 138 18.78 -25.98 -5.36
N HIS A 139 18.43 -24.68 -5.42
CA HIS A 139 18.41 -23.96 -6.68
C HIS A 139 19.37 -22.76 -6.69
N HIS A 140 20.41 -22.85 -7.52
CA HIS A 140 21.32 -21.75 -7.87
C HIS A 140 20.99 -21.23 -9.28
N GLU A 141 19.75 -20.83 -9.50
CA GLU A 141 19.36 -20.24 -10.79
C GLU A 141 19.41 -18.72 -10.71
N THR A 142 20.04 -18.09 -11.70
CA THR A 142 19.97 -16.65 -11.87
C THR A 142 18.66 -16.31 -12.59
N GLN A 143 17.79 -15.58 -11.92
CA GLN A 143 16.54 -15.09 -12.49
C GLN A 143 16.69 -13.65 -12.97
N ILE A 144 16.11 -13.35 -14.12
CA ILE A 144 16.03 -12.00 -14.68
C ILE A 144 14.54 -11.70 -14.92
N PHE A 145 14.03 -10.66 -14.28
CA PHE A 145 12.62 -10.31 -14.35
C PHE A 145 12.38 -8.81 -14.18
N SER A 146 11.18 -8.36 -14.52
CA SER A 146 10.59 -7.11 -14.04
C SER A 146 9.48 -7.41 -13.04
N MET A 147 9.05 -6.43 -12.25
CA MET A 147 7.91 -6.63 -11.33
C MET A 147 6.58 -6.68 -12.07
N VAL A 148 6.52 -6.03 -13.21
CA VAL A 148 5.34 -5.91 -14.09
C VAL A 148 5.75 -6.28 -15.49
N ASP A 149 5.12 -7.32 -16.07
CA ASP A 149 5.39 -7.76 -17.44
C ASP A 149 4.86 -6.76 -18.47
N SER A 150 3.66 -6.24 -18.23
CA SER A 150 3.01 -5.29 -19.12
C SER A 150 1.98 -4.46 -18.37
N GLY A 151 1.65 -3.30 -18.92
CA GLY A 151 0.60 -2.44 -18.41
C GLY A 151 0.13 -1.46 -19.48
N GLY A 152 -1.08 -0.93 -19.31
CA GLY A 152 -1.65 -0.01 -20.27
C GLY A 152 -2.88 0.72 -19.76
N PHE A 153 -3.26 1.70 -20.56
CA PHE A 153 -4.38 2.60 -20.32
C PHE A 153 -5.34 2.51 -21.51
N ALA A 154 -6.55 2.02 -21.27
CA ALA A 154 -7.59 1.99 -22.29
C ALA A 154 -8.41 3.27 -22.21
N THR A 155 -8.48 3.99 -23.32
CA THR A 155 -9.28 5.22 -23.45
C THR A 155 -10.49 4.99 -24.33
N ASP A 156 -11.54 5.75 -24.10
CA ASP A 156 -12.69 5.78 -24.97
C ASP A 156 -12.34 6.53 -26.27
N PRO A 157 -12.55 5.94 -27.46
CA PRO A 157 -12.17 6.56 -28.73
C PRO A 157 -12.87 7.89 -29.01
N GLN A 158 -14.09 8.07 -28.52
CA GLN A 158 -14.91 9.26 -28.78
C GLN A 158 -14.67 10.35 -27.74
N SER A 159 -14.75 10.00 -26.44
CA SER A 159 -14.60 10.96 -25.35
C SER A 159 -13.16 11.19 -24.92
N ARG A 160 -12.22 10.36 -25.37
CA ARG A 160 -10.81 10.30 -24.95
C ARG A 160 -10.63 10.13 -23.43
N ARG A 161 -11.68 9.73 -22.71
CA ARG A 161 -11.61 9.50 -21.28
C ARG A 161 -11.01 8.13 -20.99
N LEU A 162 -10.21 8.06 -19.94
CA LEU A 162 -9.67 6.79 -19.45
C LEU A 162 -10.81 5.88 -18.99
N LYS A 163 -10.92 4.69 -19.60
CA LYS A 163 -11.89 3.66 -19.23
C LYS A 163 -11.38 2.79 -18.11
N TYR A 164 -10.17 2.23 -18.29
CA TYR A 164 -9.53 1.37 -17.31
C TYR A 164 -8.02 1.35 -17.50
N CYS A 165 -7.34 0.97 -16.44
CA CYS A 165 -5.94 0.57 -16.45
C CYS A 165 -5.88 -0.96 -16.36
N GLU A 166 -4.87 -1.55 -16.97
CA GLU A 166 -4.58 -2.97 -16.87
C GLU A 166 -3.10 -3.17 -16.57
N ILE A 167 -2.78 -4.07 -15.65
CA ILE A 167 -1.42 -4.47 -15.31
C ILE A 167 -1.35 -6.00 -15.32
N THR A 168 -0.29 -6.54 -15.90
CA THR A 168 0.08 -7.94 -15.78
C THR A 168 1.32 -8.01 -14.89
N LEU A 169 1.17 -8.56 -13.69
CA LEU A 169 2.29 -8.83 -12.78
C LEU A 169 3.17 -9.93 -13.39
N SER A 170 4.46 -9.92 -13.10
CA SER A 170 5.36 -10.99 -13.53
C SER A 170 5.04 -12.31 -12.79
N ASP A 171 5.48 -13.42 -13.37
CA ASP A 171 5.33 -14.73 -12.72
C ASP A 171 6.09 -14.75 -11.39
N TRP A 172 7.28 -14.13 -11.34
CA TRP A 172 8.02 -13.93 -10.10
C TRP A 172 7.18 -13.22 -9.01
N MET A 173 6.45 -12.16 -9.37
CA MET A 173 5.56 -11.47 -8.42
C MET A 173 4.43 -12.37 -7.94
N MET A 174 3.86 -13.20 -8.82
CA MET A 174 2.80 -14.14 -8.45
C MET A 174 3.30 -15.22 -7.51
N GLU A 175 4.48 -15.79 -7.77
CA GLU A 175 5.14 -16.74 -6.88
C GLU A 175 5.33 -16.16 -5.48
N GLN A 176 5.75 -14.88 -5.39
CA GLN A 176 5.88 -14.19 -4.11
C GLN A 176 4.53 -14.04 -3.39
N ILE A 177 3.44 -13.72 -4.12
CA ILE A 177 2.08 -13.61 -3.55
C ILE A 177 1.61 -14.95 -3.01
N GLU A 178 2.01 -16.06 -3.63
CA GLU A 178 1.60 -17.39 -3.22
C GLU A 178 2.48 -17.99 -2.11
N ALA A 179 3.77 -17.72 -2.16
CA ALA A 179 4.76 -18.27 -1.22
C ALA A 179 4.89 -17.44 0.07
N THR A 180 4.58 -16.15 0.05
CA THR A 180 4.93 -15.23 1.14
C THR A 180 3.73 -14.84 1.98
N ALA A 181 3.95 -14.62 3.29
CA ALA A 181 2.96 -14.00 4.16
C ALA A 181 2.77 -12.53 3.75
N VAL A 182 1.64 -12.24 3.14
CA VAL A 182 1.24 -10.88 2.80
C VAL A 182 0.92 -10.12 4.09
N MET A 183 1.54 -8.97 4.31
CA MET A 183 1.32 -8.15 5.49
C MET A 183 0.21 -7.13 5.26
N THR A 184 -0.67 -6.98 6.25
CA THR A 184 -1.63 -5.87 6.28
C THR A 184 -0.90 -4.58 6.66
N ILE A 185 -1.20 -3.49 5.98
CA ILE A 185 -0.68 -2.15 6.32
C ILE A 185 -1.80 -1.21 6.75
N SER A 186 -1.44 -0.20 7.55
CA SER A 186 -2.37 0.86 7.92
C SER A 186 -2.81 1.64 6.67
N PRO A 187 -4.10 2.00 6.56
CA PRO A 187 -4.55 2.94 5.53
C PRO A 187 -3.79 4.27 5.55
N ASP A 188 -3.31 4.69 6.72
CA ASP A 188 -2.54 5.93 6.87
C ASP A 188 -1.15 5.87 6.20
N TYR A 189 -0.68 4.68 5.77
CA TYR A 189 0.55 4.54 5.00
C TYR A 189 0.58 5.44 3.76
N PHE A 190 -0.52 5.53 3.03
CA PHE A 190 -0.60 6.38 1.83
C PHE A 190 -0.63 7.88 2.13
N ARG A 191 -0.78 8.27 3.39
CA ARG A 191 -0.68 9.66 3.86
C ARG A 191 0.75 10.08 4.16
N ILE A 192 1.68 9.12 4.30
CA ILE A 192 3.09 9.38 4.51
C ILE A 192 3.69 9.96 3.22
N ARG A 193 4.24 11.17 3.29
CA ARG A 193 4.83 11.87 2.13
C ARG A 193 6.32 11.61 1.98
N ARG A 194 7.03 11.39 3.08
CA ARG A 194 8.50 11.20 3.07
C ARG A 194 8.85 9.78 2.66
N PRO A 195 9.65 9.57 1.60
CA PRO A 195 10.09 8.24 1.19
C PRO A 195 10.76 7.45 2.32
N LEU A 196 11.67 8.09 3.06
CA LEU A 196 12.35 7.43 4.18
C LEU A 196 11.37 6.99 5.27
N GLN A 197 10.37 7.81 5.60
CA GLN A 197 9.38 7.47 6.62
C GLN A 197 8.49 6.29 6.20
N ARG A 198 8.10 6.21 4.92
CA ARG A 198 7.42 5.03 4.36
C ARG A 198 8.26 3.77 4.56
N ARG A 199 9.54 3.87 4.24
CA ARG A 199 10.44 2.73 4.38
C ARG A 199 10.65 2.34 5.86
N LEU A 200 10.78 3.29 6.77
CA LEU A 200 10.82 3.02 8.21
C LEU A 200 9.54 2.34 8.70
N TYR A 201 8.38 2.77 8.22
CA TYR A 201 7.11 2.11 8.53
C TYR A 201 7.10 0.64 8.07
N GLU A 202 7.53 0.35 6.84
CA GLU A 202 7.59 -1.02 6.30
C GLU A 202 8.52 -1.90 7.13
N ILE A 203 9.73 -1.41 7.47
CA ILE A 203 10.69 -2.10 8.33
C ILE A 203 10.09 -2.35 9.72
N GLY A 204 9.46 -1.35 10.32
CA GLY A 204 8.76 -1.51 11.59
C GLY A 204 7.66 -2.54 11.52
N ARG A 205 6.89 -2.56 10.44
CA ARG A 205 5.79 -3.52 10.22
C ARG A 205 6.30 -4.95 10.10
N LYS A 206 7.41 -5.15 9.40
CA LYS A 206 8.04 -6.45 9.23
C LYS A 206 8.65 -6.98 10.53
N HIS A 207 9.53 -6.21 11.15
CA HIS A 207 10.38 -6.69 12.23
C HIS A 207 9.77 -6.51 13.62
N CYS A 208 9.15 -5.37 13.90
CA CYS A 208 8.47 -5.15 15.17
C CYS A 208 7.12 -5.86 15.21
N GLY A 209 6.32 -5.75 14.14
CA GLY A 209 5.00 -6.40 14.06
C GLY A 209 4.14 -6.09 15.28
N LYS A 210 3.84 -7.14 16.07
CA LYS A 210 3.09 -7.05 17.34
C LYS A 210 3.98 -7.18 18.59
N GLN A 211 5.29 -7.32 18.42
CA GLN A 211 6.23 -7.42 19.54
C GLN A 211 6.24 -6.11 20.33
N PRO A 212 6.52 -6.14 21.65
CA PRO A 212 6.56 -4.94 22.47
C PRO A 212 7.55 -3.88 21.98
N LYS A 213 8.65 -4.33 21.40
CA LYS A 213 9.70 -3.49 20.79
C LYS A 213 10.58 -4.31 19.85
N TRP A 214 11.18 -3.62 18.90
CA TRP A 214 12.27 -4.12 18.08
C TRP A 214 13.36 -3.06 17.98
N GLN A 215 14.64 -3.47 17.95
CA GLN A 215 15.77 -2.55 17.99
C GLN A 215 16.78 -2.89 16.89
N ILE A 216 17.39 -1.84 16.34
CA ILE A 216 18.42 -1.94 15.30
C ILE A 216 19.38 -0.76 15.42
N THR A 217 20.67 -0.97 15.11
CA THR A 217 21.62 0.14 15.03
C THR A 217 21.29 1.07 13.85
N LEU A 218 21.60 2.35 13.99
CA LEU A 218 21.31 3.36 12.97
C LEU A 218 22.01 3.03 11.63
N ASP A 219 23.23 2.49 11.69
CA ASP A 219 23.98 2.07 10.50
C ASP A 219 23.30 0.90 9.77
N ASN A 220 22.88 -0.14 10.50
CA ASN A 220 22.14 -1.25 9.93
C ASN A 220 20.78 -0.79 9.37
N LEU A 221 20.09 0.13 10.07
CA LEU A 221 18.85 0.70 9.58
C LEU A 221 19.07 1.48 8.28
N GLN A 222 20.16 2.25 8.19
CA GLN A 222 20.51 2.96 6.95
C GLN A 222 20.69 1.98 5.79
N ARG A 223 21.45 0.90 5.99
CA ARG A 223 21.63 -0.16 4.97
C ARG A 223 20.30 -0.79 4.57
N LYS A 224 19.46 -1.18 5.55
CA LYS A 224 18.11 -1.74 5.28
C LYS A 224 17.17 -0.77 4.55
N THR A 225 17.32 0.53 4.75
CA THR A 225 16.50 1.51 4.02
C THR A 225 16.97 1.74 2.58
N GLY A 226 18.20 1.39 2.24
CA GLY A 226 18.83 1.74 0.96
C GLY A 226 19.16 3.22 0.82
N SER A 227 19.27 3.93 1.93
CA SER A 227 19.60 5.36 1.91
C SER A 227 21.07 5.58 1.58
N ASN A 228 21.35 6.38 0.54
CA ASN A 228 22.71 6.77 0.14
C ASN A 228 23.16 8.08 0.81
N ALA A 229 22.36 8.65 1.69
CA ALA A 229 22.78 9.85 2.43
C ALA A 229 23.95 9.51 3.36
N PRO A 230 24.93 10.41 3.57
CA PRO A 230 25.92 10.21 4.62
C PRO A 230 25.24 9.94 5.98
N LEU A 231 25.81 9.08 6.83
CA LEU A 231 25.20 8.66 8.10
C LEU A 231 24.77 9.85 8.98
N LYS A 232 25.55 10.93 8.98
CA LYS A 232 25.20 12.18 9.68
C LYS A 232 23.87 12.77 9.17
N LYS A 233 23.67 12.80 7.85
CA LYS A 233 22.43 13.30 7.23
C LYS A 233 21.26 12.32 7.44
N PHE A 234 21.52 11.02 7.36
CA PHE A 234 20.54 10.01 7.65
C PHE A 234 20.02 10.13 9.10
N ARG A 235 20.94 10.26 10.08
CA ARG A 235 20.59 10.50 11.48
C ARG A 235 19.70 11.73 11.66
N LEU A 236 20.02 12.84 10.99
CA LEU A 236 19.20 14.04 11.03
C LEU A 236 17.79 13.79 10.49
N ASN A 237 17.67 13.11 9.35
CA ASN A 237 16.38 12.78 8.75
C ASN A 237 15.53 11.86 9.67
N VAL A 238 16.18 10.86 10.31
CA VAL A 238 15.51 9.98 11.27
C VAL A 238 15.03 10.77 12.49
N ARG A 239 15.86 11.65 13.05
CA ARG A 239 15.46 12.53 14.18
C ARG A 239 14.26 13.40 13.82
N GLN A 240 14.23 13.99 12.64
CA GLN A 240 13.07 14.77 12.17
C GLN A 240 11.78 13.95 12.12
N ILE A 241 11.87 12.68 11.70
CA ILE A 241 10.70 11.78 11.69
C ILE A 241 10.26 11.44 13.11
N ILE A 242 11.22 11.24 14.02
CA ILE A 242 10.95 10.97 15.44
C ILE A 242 10.29 12.17 16.13
N GLU A 243 10.82 13.38 15.90
CA GLU A 243 10.27 14.62 16.46
C GLU A 243 8.83 14.90 16.04
N GLU A 244 8.48 14.55 14.80
CA GLU A 244 7.11 14.70 14.30
C GLU A 244 6.16 13.61 14.82
N ASP A 245 6.71 12.46 15.21
CA ASP A 245 6.01 11.29 15.79
C ASP A 245 4.67 10.93 15.12
N ASP A 246 4.61 11.04 13.80
CA ASP A 246 3.39 10.81 13.02
C ASP A 246 3.45 9.53 12.17
N THR A 247 4.45 8.65 12.39
CA THR A 247 4.52 7.35 11.72
C THR A 247 3.36 6.45 12.19
N PRO A 248 2.51 5.97 11.29
CA PRO A 248 1.40 5.09 11.66
C PRO A 248 1.87 3.83 12.40
N ASP A 249 1.06 3.29 13.27
CA ASP A 249 1.24 2.05 14.02
C ASP A 249 2.48 1.98 14.95
N TYR A 250 3.50 2.82 14.76
CA TYR A 250 4.77 2.72 15.51
C TYR A 250 5.25 4.05 16.04
N HIS A 251 5.72 4.05 17.29
CA HIS A 251 6.64 5.05 17.81
C HIS A 251 8.06 4.63 17.45
N ILE A 252 8.87 5.59 17.03
CA ILE A 252 10.28 5.40 16.71
C ILE A 252 11.09 6.27 17.68
N ALA A 253 12.13 5.70 18.28
CA ALA A 253 13.04 6.43 19.16
C ALA A 253 14.49 6.15 18.77
N LEU A 254 15.38 7.12 18.98
CA LEU A 254 16.83 7.00 18.75
C LEU A 254 17.56 7.34 20.04
N SER A 255 18.36 6.41 20.53
CA SER A 255 19.22 6.63 21.71
C SER A 255 20.53 7.33 21.32
N ASP A 256 21.24 7.85 22.34
CA ASP A 256 22.57 8.48 22.16
C ASP A 256 23.64 7.48 21.65
N ARG A 257 23.39 6.18 21.81
CA ARG A 257 24.26 5.10 21.31
C ARG A 257 23.87 4.63 19.90
N ASP A 258 23.16 5.45 19.14
CA ASP A 258 22.69 5.14 17.80
C ASP A 258 21.83 3.85 17.71
N MET A 259 21.10 3.51 18.76
CA MET A 259 20.13 2.43 18.75
C MET A 259 18.75 2.98 18.42
N VAL A 260 18.17 2.54 17.32
CA VAL A 260 16.79 2.87 16.90
C VAL A 260 15.85 1.81 17.45
N THR A 261 14.80 2.25 18.13
CA THR A 261 13.78 1.39 18.74
C THR A 261 12.45 1.67 18.09
N PHE A 262 11.79 0.61 17.60
CA PHE A 262 10.40 0.64 17.16
C PHE A 262 9.53 0.02 18.24
N SER A 263 8.41 0.64 18.56
CA SER A 263 7.41 0.10 19.48
C SER A 263 6.00 0.36 18.95
N PRO A 264 5.07 -0.62 19.05
CA PRO A 264 3.73 -0.42 18.57
C PRO A 264 3.05 0.74 19.30
N ARG A 265 2.36 1.60 18.56
CA ARG A 265 1.41 2.53 19.17
C ARG A 265 0.29 1.71 19.79
N LYS A 266 -0.05 2.00 21.03
CA LYS A 266 -1.34 1.51 21.55
C LYS A 266 -2.40 2.04 20.58
N LYS A 267 -3.01 1.15 19.79
CA LYS A 267 -4.22 1.55 19.07
C LYS A 267 -5.12 2.13 20.15
N ALA A 268 -5.50 3.40 20.01
CA ALA A 268 -6.68 3.87 20.69
C ALA A 268 -7.71 2.76 20.47
N ALA A 269 -8.27 2.22 21.56
CA ALA A 269 -9.31 1.20 21.42
C ALA A 269 -10.21 1.72 20.30
N PRO A 270 -10.50 0.93 19.25
CA PRO A 270 -11.37 1.42 18.22
C PRO A 270 -12.51 2.02 19.00
N ILE A 271 -12.77 3.31 18.80
CA ILE A 271 -14.08 3.83 19.16
C ILE A 271 -14.93 2.88 18.33
N LEU A 272 -15.48 1.87 19.01
CA LEU A 272 -16.49 1.01 18.46
C LEU A 272 -17.59 1.99 18.11
N SER A 273 -17.50 2.55 16.90
CA SER A 273 -18.68 3.09 16.25
C SER A 273 -19.61 1.90 16.34
N PRO A 274 -20.69 1.98 17.15
CA PRO A 274 -21.55 0.84 17.36
C PRO A 274 -21.83 0.30 15.99
N SER A 275 -21.51 -0.98 15.75
CA SER A 275 -21.66 -1.58 14.43
C SER A 275 -23.09 -1.31 14.02
N ILE A 276 -23.27 -0.36 13.09
CA ILE A 276 -24.60 0.06 12.67
C ILE A 276 -25.16 -1.12 11.89
N THR A 277 -25.81 -2.02 12.62
CA THR A 277 -26.47 -3.18 12.03
C THR A 277 -27.87 -2.73 11.63
N ILE A 278 -28.11 -2.73 10.33
CA ILE A 278 -29.42 -2.46 9.76
C ILE A 278 -30.17 -3.79 9.76
N PRO A 279 -31.34 -3.90 10.42
CA PRO A 279 -32.13 -5.13 10.40
C PRO A 279 -32.61 -5.48 8.98
N ALA A 280 -32.69 -6.77 8.66
CA ALA A 280 -33.09 -7.26 7.32
C ALA A 280 -34.39 -6.63 6.79
N TRP A 281 -35.42 -6.49 7.64
CA TRP A 281 -36.67 -5.83 7.26
C TRP A 281 -36.48 -4.40 6.73
N ALA A 282 -35.50 -3.67 7.31
CA ALA A 282 -35.21 -2.29 6.89
C ALA A 282 -34.34 -2.25 5.63
N GLU A 283 -33.48 -3.25 5.42
CA GLU A 283 -32.75 -3.42 4.18
C GLU A 283 -33.69 -3.69 3.01
N ASP A 284 -34.65 -4.63 3.17
CA ASP A 284 -35.62 -4.98 2.15
C ASP A 284 -36.49 -3.76 1.77
N GLN A 285 -37.07 -3.09 2.76
CA GLN A 285 -37.89 -1.91 2.53
C GLN A 285 -37.09 -0.75 1.90
N SER A 286 -35.86 -0.55 2.32
CA SER A 286 -34.99 0.50 1.77
C SER A 286 -34.56 0.19 0.34
N ARG A 287 -34.36 -1.08 0.01
CA ARG A 287 -34.03 -1.55 -1.34
C ARG A 287 -35.15 -1.26 -2.33
N GLU A 288 -36.40 -1.56 -1.96
CA GLU A 288 -37.55 -1.24 -2.77
C GLU A 288 -37.67 0.27 -3.05
N ILE A 289 -37.52 1.11 -1.99
CA ILE A 289 -37.60 2.56 -2.12
C ILE A 289 -36.43 3.11 -2.95
N ALA A 290 -35.21 2.59 -2.76
CA ALA A 290 -34.03 3.00 -3.53
C ALA A 290 -34.24 2.69 -5.02
N THR A 291 -34.68 1.48 -5.35
CA THR A 291 -34.98 1.06 -6.72
C THR A 291 -36.07 1.93 -7.36
N ALA A 292 -37.16 2.18 -6.65
CA ALA A 292 -38.25 3.04 -7.16
C ALA A 292 -37.79 4.49 -7.42
N LYS A 293 -36.77 4.97 -6.72
CA LYS A 293 -36.19 6.31 -6.85
C LYS A 293 -34.98 6.37 -7.79
N GLY A 294 -34.51 5.25 -8.33
CA GLY A 294 -33.34 5.16 -9.19
C GLY A 294 -32.01 5.22 -8.47
N TRP A 295 -31.98 5.02 -7.15
CA TRP A 295 -30.76 5.03 -6.35
C TRP A 295 -30.13 3.62 -6.22
N ASP A 296 -28.79 3.57 -6.17
CA ASP A 296 -28.09 2.37 -5.75
C ASP A 296 -28.25 2.15 -4.24
N PHE A 297 -28.76 0.98 -3.85
CA PHE A 297 -29.02 0.64 -2.44
C PHE A 297 -27.76 0.65 -1.59
N TYR A 298 -26.65 0.06 -2.10
CA TYR A 298 -25.40 -0.06 -1.34
C TYR A 298 -24.71 1.29 -1.16
N ALA A 299 -24.83 2.17 -2.13
CA ALA A 299 -24.36 3.55 -2.00
C ALA A 299 -25.10 4.29 -0.89
N LEU A 300 -26.44 4.13 -0.81
CA LEU A 300 -27.25 4.75 0.25
C LEU A 300 -26.97 4.14 1.61
N GLU A 301 -26.73 2.85 1.70
CA GLU A 301 -26.35 2.16 2.94
C GLU A 301 -25.02 2.68 3.46
N SER A 302 -24.01 2.78 2.60
CA SER A 302 -22.68 3.33 2.94
C SER A 302 -22.77 4.78 3.40
N GLU A 303 -23.53 5.62 2.70
CA GLU A 303 -23.76 7.02 3.04
C GLU A 303 -24.45 7.15 4.40
N PHE A 304 -25.47 6.32 4.66
CA PHE A 304 -26.17 6.30 5.93
C PHE A 304 -25.25 5.89 7.09
N LYS A 305 -24.46 4.83 6.93
CA LYS A 305 -23.51 4.36 7.94
C LYS A 305 -22.49 5.46 8.28
N SER A 306 -21.96 6.15 7.27
CA SER A 306 -21.05 7.28 7.45
C SER A 306 -21.73 8.46 8.19
N TRP A 307 -22.94 8.81 7.79
CA TRP A 307 -23.71 9.89 8.39
C TRP A 307 -24.11 9.59 9.85
N ALA A 308 -24.53 8.35 10.14
CA ALA A 308 -24.96 7.92 11.45
C ALA A 308 -23.81 7.72 12.44
N GLY A 309 -22.61 7.35 11.95
CA GLY A 309 -21.43 7.15 12.79
C GLY A 309 -20.93 8.43 13.49
N GLY A 310 -21.31 9.62 12.99
CA GLY A 310 -20.98 10.91 13.60
C GLY A 310 -22.07 11.50 14.50
N LYS A 311 -23.16 10.76 14.78
CA LYS A 311 -24.32 11.26 15.52
C LYS A 311 -24.68 10.39 16.73
N ALA A 312 -25.49 10.93 17.61
CA ALA A 312 -26.09 10.16 18.72
C ALA A 312 -26.89 8.97 18.15
N ALA A 313 -26.69 7.78 18.74
CA ALA A 313 -27.34 6.55 18.29
C ALA A 313 -28.88 6.72 18.29
N PRO A 314 -29.55 6.45 17.17
CA PRO A 314 -31.01 6.49 17.11
C PRO A 314 -31.63 5.33 17.91
N LYS A 315 -32.86 5.47 18.34
CA LYS A 315 -33.59 4.38 19.04
C LYS A 315 -33.69 3.10 18.20
N CYS A 316 -33.68 3.21 16.85
CA CYS A 316 -33.72 2.09 15.94
C CYS A 316 -32.98 2.48 14.61
N TYR A 317 -31.88 1.82 14.30
CA TYR A 317 -31.12 2.05 13.06
C TYR A 317 -31.92 1.69 11.80
N GLY A 318 -32.76 0.67 11.85
CA GLY A 318 -33.63 0.31 10.72
C GLY A 318 -34.61 1.41 10.36
N ALA A 319 -35.35 1.94 11.32
CA ALA A 319 -36.30 3.03 11.09
C ALA A 319 -35.58 4.32 10.62
N ALA A 320 -34.40 4.61 11.18
CA ALA A 320 -33.59 5.75 10.76
C ALA A 320 -33.09 5.61 9.33
N PHE A 321 -32.66 4.40 8.90
CA PHE A 321 -32.21 4.14 7.55
C PHE A 321 -33.34 4.24 6.53
N VAL A 322 -34.50 3.63 6.79
CA VAL A 322 -35.67 3.77 5.92
C VAL A 322 -36.08 5.24 5.80
N GLY A 323 -36.07 6.01 6.91
CA GLY A 323 -36.33 7.43 6.88
C GLY A 323 -35.32 8.23 6.07
N PHE A 324 -34.05 7.85 6.12
CA PHE A 324 -32.98 8.45 5.34
C PHE A 324 -33.20 8.24 3.82
N VAL A 325 -33.50 7.00 3.40
CA VAL A 325 -33.74 6.66 1.99
C VAL A 325 -35.01 7.32 1.47
N LYS A 326 -36.08 7.41 2.29
CA LYS A 326 -37.30 8.13 1.94
C LYS A 326 -37.08 9.61 1.64
N LYS A 327 -36.15 10.26 2.32
CA LYS A 327 -35.85 11.70 2.13
C LYS A 327 -35.01 12.00 0.88
N LYS A 328 -34.42 11.00 0.23
CA LYS A 328 -33.68 11.21 -1.00
C LYS A 328 -34.60 11.61 -2.14
N PRO A 329 -34.20 12.60 -2.99
CA PRO A 329 -34.98 12.96 -4.17
C PRO A 329 -34.99 11.80 -5.19
N ASN A 330 -35.95 11.81 -6.11
CA ASN A 330 -35.92 10.89 -7.24
C ASN A 330 -34.77 11.28 -8.17
N LEU A 331 -33.94 10.31 -8.56
CA LEU A 331 -33.00 10.48 -9.68
C LEU A 331 -33.79 10.32 -10.98
N ARG A 332 -34.00 11.40 -11.72
CA ARG A 332 -34.58 11.39 -13.07
C ARG A 332 -33.47 11.20 -14.09
#